data_6d6f56f1b8894fa353808c289f6eadc8
#
_entry.id   6d6f56f1b8894fa353808c289f6eadc8
#
_cell.length_a   1.000
_cell.length_b   1.000
_cell.length_c   1.000
_cell.angle_alpha   90.00
_cell.angle_beta   90.00
_cell.angle_gamma   90.00
#
_symmetry.space_group_name_H-M   'P 1'
#
loop_
_entity.id
_entity.type
_entity.pdbx_description
1 polymer ?
#
loop_
_entity_poly.entity_id
_entity_poly.type
_entity_poly.pdbx_seq_one_letter_code
_entity_poly.pdbx_strand_id
1 'polypeptide(L)'
;MKDVLDYLAQLSQNNNREWFNANKEKYLQVREKFEVFARQLIEKISSWDEDVAASQLGVKDCTYRIYRDTRFSKNKEPYKTHMGIFICKGGKKSPNAGYYLHLEPPGEVIPDSMGVHTQTPLSMGGCFIIAGTYKYESKVLRSIRDEISVNGDSFLEAMQQAEGFYPEESDMLRKVPTEFSFAPDRWHRLLRYRTFALIKPVGPDYVCGENALDKIAGDFRNCRDYIKKLNMAIEYAYEEE
;
A
#
# COMPACT_ATOMS: atom_id res chain seq x y z
N MET A 1 -18.51 2.36 -1.53
CA MET A 1 -17.36 3.29 -1.73
C MET A 1 -17.67 4.44 -2.70
N LYS A 2 -18.77 4.38 -3.46
CA LYS A 2 -19.13 5.46 -4.42
C LYS A 2 -19.16 6.85 -3.76
N ASP A 3 -19.87 7.01 -2.63
CA ASP A 3 -19.96 8.33 -1.96
C ASP A 3 -18.59 8.85 -1.49
N VAL A 4 -17.64 7.94 -1.18
CA VAL A 4 -16.27 8.30 -0.81
C VAL A 4 -15.55 8.89 -2.01
N LEU A 5 -15.59 8.22 -3.17
CA LEU A 5 -14.98 8.70 -4.41
C LEU A 5 -15.62 10.00 -4.89
N ASP A 6 -16.96 10.12 -4.85
CA ASP A 6 -17.68 11.34 -5.23
C ASP A 6 -17.30 12.54 -4.36
N TYR A 7 -17.14 12.33 -3.05
CA TYR A 7 -16.66 13.38 -2.14
C TYR A 7 -15.21 13.79 -2.43
N LEU A 8 -14.32 12.81 -2.63
CA LEU A 8 -12.91 13.07 -2.93
C LEU A 8 -12.75 13.81 -4.26
N ALA A 9 -13.59 13.51 -5.28
CA ALA A 9 -13.63 14.24 -6.55
C ALA A 9 -14.05 15.71 -6.37
N GLN A 10 -15.05 15.98 -5.52
CA GLN A 10 -15.45 17.34 -5.20
C GLN A 10 -14.36 18.07 -4.41
N LEU A 11 -13.70 17.39 -3.46
CA LEU A 11 -12.62 17.94 -2.66
C LEU A 11 -11.40 18.28 -3.53
N SER A 12 -11.05 17.45 -4.52
CA SER A 12 -9.92 17.73 -5.41
C SER A 12 -10.10 19.00 -6.23
N GLN A 13 -11.34 19.33 -6.62
CA GLN A 13 -11.67 20.54 -7.35
C GLN A 13 -11.76 21.79 -6.45
N ASN A 14 -11.91 21.60 -5.13
CA ASN A 14 -12.16 22.65 -4.15
C ASN A 14 -11.26 22.51 -2.91
N ASN A 15 -9.96 22.23 -3.10
CA ASN A 15 -9.06 21.86 -2.00
C ASN A 15 -8.63 23.09 -1.18
N ASN A 16 -9.59 23.65 -0.44
CA ASN A 16 -9.38 24.78 0.47
C ASN A 16 -10.19 24.62 1.76
N ARG A 17 -9.84 25.41 2.79
CA ARG A 17 -10.45 25.33 4.13
C ARG A 17 -11.91 25.79 4.14
N GLU A 18 -12.27 26.75 3.34
CA GLU A 18 -13.64 27.33 3.28
C GLU A 18 -14.61 26.28 2.77
N TRP A 19 -14.31 25.68 1.64
CA TRP A 19 -15.14 24.61 1.05
C TRP A 19 -15.24 23.40 2.00
N PHE A 20 -14.11 22.98 2.57
CA PHE A 20 -14.09 21.84 3.49
C PHE A 20 -14.95 22.07 4.72
N ASN A 21 -14.88 23.27 5.31
CA ASN A 21 -15.71 23.62 6.47
C ASN A 21 -17.20 23.68 6.11
N ALA A 22 -17.55 24.21 4.94
CA ALA A 22 -18.93 24.21 4.46
C ALA A 22 -19.49 22.78 4.17
N ASN A 23 -18.60 21.82 3.85
CA ASN A 23 -18.95 20.43 3.55
C ASN A 23 -18.54 19.45 4.67
N LYS A 24 -18.30 19.93 5.88
CA LYS A 24 -17.77 19.11 6.98
C LYS A 24 -18.72 17.97 7.40
N GLU A 25 -20.02 18.21 7.42
CA GLU A 25 -21.00 17.18 7.74
C GLU A 25 -20.97 16.05 6.72
N LYS A 26 -20.88 16.38 5.43
CA LYS A 26 -20.75 15.40 4.36
C LYS A 26 -19.45 14.60 4.49
N TYR A 27 -18.34 15.25 4.86
CA TYR A 27 -17.09 14.57 5.16
C TYR A 27 -17.23 13.55 6.29
N LEU A 28 -17.92 13.92 7.38
CA LEU A 28 -18.11 13.01 8.53
C LEU A 28 -18.91 11.77 8.13
N GLN A 29 -19.97 11.92 7.32
CA GLN A 29 -20.77 10.80 6.80
C GLN A 29 -19.94 9.88 5.90
N VAL A 30 -19.16 10.46 4.99
CA VAL A 30 -18.26 9.73 4.07
C VAL A 30 -17.18 8.99 4.86
N ARG A 31 -16.60 9.63 5.86
CA ARG A 31 -15.59 9.06 6.74
C ARG A 31 -16.16 7.86 7.52
N GLU A 32 -17.37 7.97 8.04
CA GLU A 32 -18.03 6.87 8.74
C GLU A 32 -18.19 5.64 7.83
N LYS A 33 -18.68 5.82 6.60
CA LYS A 33 -18.77 4.74 5.61
C LYS A 33 -17.43 4.11 5.30
N PHE A 34 -16.39 4.91 5.15
CA PHE A 34 -15.03 4.44 4.94
C PHE A 34 -14.49 3.66 6.15
N GLU A 35 -14.74 4.13 7.37
CA GLU A 35 -14.31 3.46 8.61
C GLU A 35 -15.06 2.13 8.84
N VAL A 36 -16.34 2.03 8.46
CA VAL A 36 -17.09 0.77 8.47
C VAL A 36 -16.47 -0.23 7.50
N PHE A 37 -16.19 0.20 6.27
CA PHE A 37 -15.51 -0.66 5.28
C PHE A 37 -14.12 -1.10 5.75
N ALA A 38 -13.34 -0.20 6.33
CA ALA A 38 -12.02 -0.51 6.88
C ALA A 38 -12.10 -1.58 7.98
N ARG A 39 -13.07 -1.47 8.89
CA ARG A 39 -13.29 -2.48 9.94
C ARG A 39 -13.60 -3.85 9.35
N GLN A 40 -14.52 -3.91 8.40
CA GLN A 40 -14.90 -5.16 7.74
C GLN A 40 -13.71 -5.78 6.97
N LEU A 41 -12.87 -4.95 6.34
CA LEU A 41 -11.67 -5.44 5.65
C LEU A 41 -10.62 -5.97 6.62
N ILE A 42 -10.41 -5.31 7.77
CA ILE A 42 -9.54 -5.80 8.85
C ILE A 42 -10.04 -7.16 9.36
N GLU A 43 -11.34 -7.29 9.64
CA GLU A 43 -11.95 -8.54 10.12
C GLU A 43 -11.77 -9.67 9.09
N LYS A 44 -11.99 -9.41 7.81
CA LYS A 44 -11.79 -10.40 6.75
C LYS A 44 -10.33 -10.84 6.64
N ILE A 45 -9.38 -9.91 6.65
CA ILE A 45 -7.95 -10.24 6.59
C ILE A 45 -7.54 -11.01 7.84
N SER A 46 -7.97 -10.60 9.02
CA SER A 46 -7.71 -11.29 10.29
C SER A 46 -8.23 -12.74 10.32
N SER A 47 -9.25 -13.07 9.52
CA SER A 47 -9.79 -14.44 9.45
C SER A 47 -8.83 -15.46 8.80
N TRP A 48 -7.81 -15.01 8.07
CA TRP A 48 -6.86 -15.87 7.37
C TRP A 48 -5.38 -15.43 7.50
N ASP A 49 -5.09 -14.26 8.08
CA ASP A 49 -3.74 -13.78 8.39
C ASP A 49 -3.57 -13.70 9.91
N GLU A 50 -2.82 -14.66 10.46
CA GLU A 50 -2.63 -14.84 11.90
C GLU A 50 -1.88 -13.68 12.54
N ASP A 51 -0.91 -13.08 11.83
CA ASP A 51 -0.13 -11.94 12.31
C ASP A 51 -0.99 -10.67 12.43
N VAL A 52 -1.89 -10.48 11.47
CA VAL A 52 -2.90 -9.40 11.51
C VAL A 52 -3.89 -9.67 12.64
N ALA A 53 -4.39 -10.89 12.78
CA ALA A 53 -5.30 -11.28 13.85
C ALA A 53 -4.70 -11.05 15.24
N ALA A 54 -3.46 -11.49 15.45
CA ALA A 54 -2.74 -11.34 16.72
C ALA A 54 -2.49 -9.85 17.07
N SER A 55 -2.44 -8.98 16.08
CA SER A 55 -2.20 -7.54 16.26
C SER A 55 -3.42 -6.78 16.82
N GLN A 56 -4.62 -7.35 16.81
CA GLN A 56 -5.87 -6.77 17.31
C GLN A 56 -6.12 -5.34 16.83
N LEU A 57 -5.94 -5.12 15.53
CA LEU A 57 -5.96 -3.78 14.91
C LEU A 57 -7.33 -3.11 14.96
N GLY A 58 -7.35 -1.87 15.40
CA GLY A 58 -8.48 -0.98 15.20
C GLY A 58 -8.39 -0.17 13.90
N VAL A 59 -9.50 0.43 13.48
CA VAL A 59 -9.55 1.27 12.26
C VAL A 59 -8.49 2.39 12.28
N LYS A 60 -8.23 2.99 13.44
CA LYS A 60 -7.23 4.06 13.60
C LYS A 60 -5.80 3.58 13.38
N ASP A 61 -5.54 2.29 13.58
CA ASP A 61 -4.21 1.69 13.36
C ASP A 61 -3.95 1.45 11.88
N CYS A 62 -4.98 1.45 11.05
CA CYS A 62 -4.92 1.13 9.63
C CYS A 62 -5.22 2.31 8.70
N THR A 63 -5.84 3.39 9.17
CA THR A 63 -6.29 4.51 8.34
C THR A 63 -5.54 5.80 8.60
N TYR A 64 -5.56 6.71 7.64
CA TYR A 64 -4.85 7.98 7.70
C TYR A 64 -5.82 9.16 7.78
N ARG A 65 -5.37 10.26 8.42
CA ARG A 65 -6.12 11.52 8.45
C ARG A 65 -6.15 12.17 7.07
N ILE A 66 -7.23 12.87 6.75
CA ILE A 66 -7.37 13.59 5.47
C ILE A 66 -6.49 14.85 5.41
N TYR A 67 -6.11 15.42 6.55
CA TYR A 67 -5.28 16.62 6.62
C TYR A 67 -3.86 16.36 6.15
N ARG A 68 -3.33 17.24 5.29
CA ARG A 68 -1.92 17.20 4.85
C ARG A 68 -1.04 17.99 5.82
N ASP A 69 0.21 17.55 5.95
CA ASP A 69 1.27 18.37 6.53
C ASP A 69 1.93 19.16 5.38
N THR A 70 1.59 20.42 5.27
CA THR A 70 2.05 21.29 4.18
C THR A 70 3.30 22.09 4.53
N ARG A 71 3.87 21.93 5.73
CA ARG A 71 5.00 22.76 6.19
C ARG A 71 6.20 22.68 5.25
N PHE A 72 6.56 21.49 4.82
CA PHE A 72 7.72 21.22 3.95
C PHE A 72 7.34 20.79 2.53
N SER A 73 6.05 20.80 2.18
CA SER A 73 5.56 20.41 0.85
C SER A 73 5.51 21.63 -0.09
N LYS A 74 5.87 21.41 -1.37
CA LYS A 74 5.63 22.40 -2.44
C LYS A 74 4.14 22.59 -2.69
N ASN A 75 3.37 21.51 -2.68
CA ASN A 75 1.92 21.58 -2.77
C ASN A 75 1.34 22.02 -1.42
N LYS A 76 0.63 23.16 -1.44
CA LYS A 76 0.06 23.81 -0.24
C LYS A 76 -1.42 23.48 -0.02
N GLU A 77 -2.01 22.60 -0.81
CA GLU A 77 -3.36 22.10 -0.58
C GLU A 77 -3.50 21.46 0.79
N PRO A 78 -4.51 21.88 1.59
CA PRO A 78 -4.59 21.45 3.00
C PRO A 78 -5.08 20.03 3.20
N TYR A 79 -5.69 19.40 2.19
CA TYR A 79 -6.30 18.08 2.30
C TYR A 79 -5.73 17.10 1.27
N LYS A 80 -5.78 15.81 1.62
CA LYS A 80 -5.50 14.72 0.69
C LYS A 80 -6.72 14.50 -0.20
N THR A 81 -6.48 14.19 -1.46
CA THR A 81 -7.52 13.83 -2.44
C THR A 81 -7.80 12.34 -2.48
N HIS A 82 -7.23 11.61 -1.53
CA HIS A 82 -7.36 10.15 -1.41
C HIS A 82 -7.61 9.72 0.04
N MET A 83 -8.16 8.53 0.19
CA MET A 83 -8.23 7.79 1.46
C MET A 83 -7.54 6.45 1.31
N GLY A 84 -6.82 6.01 2.35
CA GLY A 84 -6.06 4.76 2.34
C GLY A 84 -6.28 3.93 3.58
N ILE A 85 -6.27 2.60 3.40
CA ILE A 85 -6.30 1.60 4.47
C ILE A 85 -5.04 0.76 4.34
N PHE A 86 -4.17 0.75 5.36
CA PHE A 86 -2.98 -0.10 5.40
C PHE A 86 -3.09 -1.07 6.59
N ILE A 87 -3.20 -2.35 6.29
CA ILE A 87 -3.37 -3.43 7.27
C ILE A 87 -2.10 -4.27 7.26
N CYS A 88 -1.37 -4.27 8.37
CA CYS A 88 -0.16 -5.07 8.54
C CYS A 88 0.04 -5.43 10.02
N LYS A 89 0.90 -6.40 10.31
CA LYS A 89 1.32 -6.75 11.67
C LYS A 89 1.77 -5.50 12.44
N GLY A 90 1.18 -5.22 13.60
CA GLY A 90 1.47 -4.05 14.43
C GLY A 90 0.91 -2.72 13.91
N GLY A 91 0.14 -2.72 12.80
CA GLY A 91 -0.51 -1.54 12.23
C GLY A 91 0.44 -0.61 11.46
N LYS A 92 -0.11 0.46 10.89
CA LYS A 92 0.57 1.37 9.93
C LYS A 92 1.84 2.08 10.40
N LYS A 93 2.17 1.97 11.69
CA LYS A 93 3.40 2.54 12.25
C LYS A 93 4.52 1.51 12.41
N SER A 94 4.20 0.22 12.24
CA SER A 94 5.19 -0.84 12.28
C SER A 94 6.03 -0.83 10.99
N PRO A 95 7.23 -1.43 10.99
CA PRO A 95 8.05 -1.57 9.79
C PRO A 95 7.53 -2.63 8.82
N ASN A 96 6.52 -3.40 9.23
CA ASN A 96 6.06 -4.58 8.52
C ASN A 96 5.40 -4.27 7.18
N ALA A 97 5.58 -5.16 6.22
CA ALA A 97 4.82 -5.23 4.99
C ALA A 97 3.36 -5.62 5.26
N GLY A 98 2.45 -5.20 4.40
CA GLY A 98 1.04 -5.48 4.57
C GLY A 98 0.22 -5.19 3.31
N TYR A 99 -1.06 -4.99 3.51
CA TYR A 99 -2.10 -4.85 2.51
C TYR A 99 -2.61 -3.42 2.48
N TYR A 100 -2.48 -2.74 1.36
CA TYR A 100 -2.88 -1.35 1.21
C TYR A 100 -3.97 -1.18 0.15
N LEU A 101 -5.08 -0.58 0.53
CA LEU A 101 -6.12 -0.11 -0.39
C LEU A 101 -6.02 1.40 -0.51
N HIS A 102 -5.93 1.89 -1.74
CA HIS A 102 -5.98 3.30 -2.11
C HIS A 102 -7.28 3.63 -2.82
N LEU A 103 -7.98 4.63 -2.32
CA LEU A 103 -9.20 5.17 -2.90
C LEU A 103 -8.96 6.61 -3.33
N GLU A 104 -8.89 6.82 -4.63
CA GLU A 104 -8.76 8.14 -5.25
C GLU A 104 -9.63 8.19 -6.50
N PRO A 105 -10.37 9.28 -6.75
CA PRO A 105 -11.12 9.41 -8.00
C PRO A 105 -10.15 9.46 -9.17
N PRO A 106 -10.56 8.98 -10.37
CA PRO A 106 -9.76 9.19 -11.58
C PRO A 106 -9.55 10.68 -11.79
N GLY A 107 -8.32 11.11 -11.93
CA GLY A 107 -7.94 12.51 -12.07
C GLY A 107 -6.73 12.67 -12.97
N GLU A 108 -6.41 13.90 -13.32
CA GLU A 108 -5.13 14.22 -13.96
C GLU A 108 -3.99 13.88 -12.97
N VAL A 109 -2.96 13.27 -13.51
CA VAL A 109 -1.74 12.89 -12.79
C VAL A 109 -1.18 14.08 -12.01
N ILE A 110 -1.27 14.04 -10.68
CA ILE A 110 -0.55 14.99 -9.82
C ILE A 110 0.73 14.29 -9.33
N PRO A 111 1.90 14.63 -9.88
CA PRO A 111 3.14 13.87 -9.71
C PRO A 111 3.70 13.80 -8.28
N ASP A 112 3.09 14.45 -7.27
CA ASP A 112 3.85 14.80 -6.06
C ASP A 112 3.24 14.41 -4.71
N SER A 113 2.14 13.65 -4.66
CA SER A 113 1.48 13.38 -3.36
C SER A 113 2.23 12.38 -2.47
N MET A 114 3.13 11.58 -3.04
CA MET A 114 3.95 10.60 -2.29
C MET A 114 5.46 10.71 -2.55
N GLY A 115 5.93 11.74 -3.26
CA GLY A 115 7.35 11.92 -3.59
C GLY A 115 7.88 10.89 -4.59
N VAL A 116 7.03 10.34 -5.44
CA VAL A 116 7.39 9.37 -6.47
C VAL A 116 7.55 10.10 -7.80
N HIS A 117 8.79 10.26 -8.25
CA HIS A 117 9.18 11.04 -9.44
C HIS A 117 9.04 10.28 -10.77
N THR A 118 8.22 9.23 -10.87
CA THR A 118 8.10 8.43 -12.09
C THR A 118 6.65 8.09 -12.42
N GLN A 119 6.39 7.80 -13.69
CA GLN A 119 5.08 7.33 -14.17
C GLN A 119 4.76 5.92 -13.61
N THR A 120 4.46 5.85 -12.33
CA THR A 120 3.99 4.64 -11.69
C THR A 120 2.46 4.64 -11.68
N PRO A 121 1.80 3.49 -11.50
CA PRO A 121 0.38 3.43 -11.23
C PRO A 121 -0.05 4.37 -10.10
N LEU A 122 0.85 4.63 -9.15
CA LEU A 122 0.68 5.55 -8.02
C LEU A 122 0.63 7.02 -8.43
N SER A 123 1.29 7.39 -9.53
CA SER A 123 1.27 8.76 -10.05
C SER A 123 0.13 9.01 -11.03
N MET A 124 -0.58 7.96 -11.45
CA MET A 124 -1.65 8.08 -12.46
C MET A 124 -3.01 8.46 -11.87
N GLY A 125 -3.12 8.56 -10.54
CA GLY A 125 -4.42 8.73 -9.87
C GLY A 125 -5.31 7.49 -9.97
N GLY A 126 -6.45 7.49 -9.27
CA GLY A 126 -7.38 6.38 -9.28
C GLY A 126 -7.14 5.36 -8.16
N CYS A 127 -7.95 4.30 -8.17
CA CYS A 127 -7.89 3.29 -7.12
C CYS A 127 -6.87 2.20 -7.45
N PHE A 128 -6.19 1.68 -6.42
CA PHE A 128 -5.29 0.53 -6.53
C PHE A 128 -5.18 -0.20 -5.21
N ILE A 129 -4.71 -1.44 -5.26
CA ILE A 129 -4.34 -2.23 -4.10
C ILE A 129 -2.88 -2.64 -4.18
N ILE A 130 -2.23 -2.74 -3.02
CA ILE A 130 -0.80 -3.08 -2.89
C ILE A 130 -0.61 -4.14 -1.83
N ALA A 131 0.29 -5.08 -2.11
CA ALA A 131 0.88 -5.98 -1.13
C ALA A 131 2.37 -5.69 -0.99
N GLY A 132 2.82 -5.34 0.21
CA GLY A 132 4.21 -4.95 0.48
C GLY A 132 4.33 -3.67 1.28
N THR A 133 5.43 -2.93 1.08
CA THR A 133 5.61 -1.57 1.58
C THR A 133 6.56 -0.78 0.67
N TYR A 134 6.49 0.56 0.76
CA TYR A 134 7.19 1.46 -0.17
C TYR A 134 8.58 1.89 0.27
N LYS A 135 8.86 1.90 1.55
CA LYS A 135 10.12 2.42 2.07
C LYS A 135 10.67 1.48 3.11
N TYR A 136 11.83 0.93 2.78
CA TYR A 136 12.60 0.13 3.70
C TYR A 136 13.88 0.86 4.10
N GLU A 137 14.29 0.71 5.34
CA GLU A 137 15.63 1.07 5.80
C GLU A 137 16.68 0.19 5.09
N SER A 138 17.91 0.68 5.00
CA SER A 138 18.98 -0.04 4.29
C SER A 138 19.24 -1.43 4.89
N LYS A 139 19.14 -1.57 6.22
CA LYS A 139 19.29 -2.86 6.92
C LYS A 139 18.20 -3.87 6.51
N VAL A 140 16.96 -3.41 6.39
CA VAL A 140 15.83 -4.24 5.95
C VAL A 140 16.00 -4.67 4.49
N LEU A 141 16.38 -3.73 3.60
CA LEU A 141 16.67 -4.06 2.19
C LEU A 141 17.78 -5.09 2.06
N ARG A 142 18.79 -5.02 2.92
CA ARG A 142 19.86 -6.00 2.97
C ARG A 142 19.32 -7.35 3.40
N SER A 143 18.60 -7.43 4.51
CA SER A 143 18.01 -8.68 5.01
C SER A 143 17.09 -9.35 3.99
N ILE A 144 16.23 -8.58 3.29
CA ILE A 144 15.38 -9.13 2.21
C ILE A 144 16.24 -9.70 1.07
N ARG A 145 17.34 -9.02 0.70
CA ARG A 145 18.26 -9.53 -0.35
C ARG A 145 19.05 -10.75 0.10
N ASP A 146 19.47 -10.80 1.38
CA ASP A 146 20.12 -11.97 1.97
C ASP A 146 19.19 -13.18 1.85
N GLU A 147 17.91 -13.06 2.24
CA GLU A 147 16.92 -14.13 2.09
C GLU A 147 16.70 -14.52 0.62
N ILE A 148 16.56 -13.56 -0.29
CA ILE A 148 16.44 -13.83 -1.74
C ILE A 148 17.67 -14.56 -2.28
N SER A 149 18.88 -14.22 -1.82
CA SER A 149 20.11 -14.82 -2.30
C SER A 149 20.25 -16.30 -1.95
N VAL A 150 19.49 -16.77 -0.96
CA VAL A 150 19.43 -18.17 -0.51
C VAL A 150 18.19 -18.88 -1.05
N ASN A 151 17.05 -18.20 -1.09
CA ASN A 151 15.74 -18.81 -1.35
C ASN A 151 14.87 -17.98 -2.32
N GLY A 152 15.49 -17.42 -3.37
CA GLY A 152 14.81 -16.52 -4.31
C GLY A 152 13.68 -17.17 -5.12
N ASP A 153 13.73 -18.49 -5.36
CA ASP A 153 12.65 -19.20 -6.05
C ASP A 153 11.33 -19.11 -5.26
N SER A 154 11.40 -19.19 -3.94
CA SER A 154 10.20 -19.06 -3.10
C SER A 154 9.57 -17.68 -3.14
N PHE A 155 10.37 -16.61 -3.38
CA PHE A 155 9.83 -15.27 -3.64
C PHE A 155 9.14 -15.20 -5.00
N LEU A 156 9.74 -15.81 -6.04
CA LEU A 156 9.15 -15.87 -7.38
C LEU A 156 7.82 -16.62 -7.36
N GLU A 157 7.73 -17.76 -6.67
CA GLU A 157 6.51 -18.53 -6.49
C GLU A 157 5.42 -17.70 -5.78
N ALA A 158 5.77 -17.04 -4.67
CA ALA A 158 4.83 -16.20 -3.94
C ALA A 158 4.33 -14.99 -4.77
N MET A 159 5.20 -14.41 -5.61
CA MET A 159 4.79 -13.37 -6.56
C MET A 159 3.88 -13.90 -7.66
N GLN A 160 4.09 -15.13 -8.14
CA GLN A 160 3.22 -15.76 -9.14
C GLN A 160 1.81 -16.06 -8.59
N GLN A 161 1.69 -16.38 -7.30
CA GLN A 161 0.40 -16.57 -6.63
C GLN A 161 -0.41 -15.27 -6.54
N ALA A 162 0.25 -14.11 -6.53
CA ALA A 162 -0.36 -12.78 -6.48
C ALA A 162 -0.98 -12.40 -7.83
N GLU A 163 -2.02 -13.10 -8.27
CA GLU A 163 -2.65 -12.95 -9.56
C GLU A 163 -3.16 -11.52 -9.82
N GLY A 164 -2.77 -10.97 -10.97
CA GLY A 164 -3.13 -9.60 -11.38
C GLY A 164 -2.33 -8.50 -10.69
N PHE A 165 -1.39 -8.85 -9.83
CA PHE A 165 -0.41 -7.91 -9.28
C PHE A 165 0.88 -7.93 -10.10
N TYR A 166 1.58 -6.80 -10.12
CA TYR A 166 2.92 -6.68 -10.69
C TYR A 166 3.83 -5.85 -9.78
N PRO A 167 5.14 -6.15 -9.82
CA PRO A 167 6.09 -5.48 -8.96
C PRO A 167 6.24 -4.00 -9.33
N GLU A 168 6.46 -3.16 -8.32
CA GLU A 168 6.85 -1.76 -8.50
C GLU A 168 8.31 -1.69 -8.95
N GLU A 169 8.57 -1.23 -10.17
CA GLU A 169 9.91 -1.23 -10.78
C GLU A 169 10.46 0.17 -11.06
N SER A 170 9.72 1.22 -10.75
CA SER A 170 10.13 2.60 -11.05
C SER A 170 11.42 3.02 -10.34
N ASP A 171 11.72 2.43 -9.19
CA ASP A 171 12.93 2.70 -8.39
C ASP A 171 13.84 1.47 -8.30
N MET A 172 14.04 0.76 -9.41
CA MET A 172 14.99 -0.36 -9.46
C MET A 172 16.45 0.10 -9.55
N LEU A 173 17.35 -0.64 -8.91
CA LEU A 173 18.78 -0.52 -9.16
C LEU A 173 19.12 -0.91 -10.61
N ARG A 174 20.05 -0.20 -11.22
CA ARG A 174 20.53 -0.54 -12.57
C ARG A 174 21.29 -1.87 -12.63
N LYS A 175 21.98 -2.21 -11.53
CA LYS A 175 22.79 -3.45 -11.40
C LYS A 175 22.47 -4.12 -10.08
N VAL A 176 22.70 -5.42 -10.00
CA VAL A 176 22.69 -6.17 -8.74
C VAL A 176 23.77 -5.62 -7.82
N PRO A 177 23.50 -5.41 -6.52
CA PRO A 177 24.53 -5.04 -5.56
C PRO A 177 25.66 -6.08 -5.56
N THR A 178 26.92 -5.59 -5.51
CA THR A 178 28.11 -6.44 -5.70
C THR A 178 28.17 -7.61 -4.74
N GLU A 179 27.72 -7.41 -3.50
CA GLU A 179 27.63 -8.43 -2.46
C GLU A 179 26.68 -9.60 -2.79
N PHE A 180 25.77 -9.43 -3.73
CA PHE A 180 24.81 -10.44 -4.18
C PHE A 180 25.07 -10.95 -5.61
N SER A 181 26.22 -10.59 -6.22
CA SER A 181 26.54 -10.98 -7.60
C SER A 181 26.76 -12.48 -7.78
N PHE A 182 26.92 -13.21 -6.71
CA PHE A 182 27.06 -14.68 -6.69
C PHE A 182 25.73 -15.42 -6.84
N ALA A 183 24.60 -14.73 -6.62
CA ALA A 183 23.28 -15.33 -6.71
C ALA A 183 22.92 -15.73 -8.15
N PRO A 184 22.08 -16.77 -8.36
CA PRO A 184 21.63 -17.18 -9.68
C PRO A 184 21.02 -16.04 -10.50
N ASP A 185 21.31 -15.97 -11.79
CA ASP A 185 20.85 -14.90 -12.70
C ASP A 185 19.33 -14.72 -12.68
N ARG A 186 18.55 -15.80 -12.50
CA ARG A 186 17.09 -15.76 -12.41
C ARG A 186 16.55 -14.93 -11.24
N TRP A 187 17.40 -14.69 -10.19
CA TRP A 187 17.05 -13.88 -9.03
C TRP A 187 17.55 -12.44 -9.14
N HIS A 188 18.40 -12.12 -10.13
CA HIS A 188 19.00 -10.80 -10.28
C HIS A 188 17.96 -9.69 -10.37
N ARG A 189 16.79 -9.95 -10.99
CA ARG A 189 15.70 -8.97 -11.05
C ARG A 189 15.17 -8.64 -9.65
N LEU A 190 14.95 -9.63 -8.79
CA LEU A 190 14.50 -9.45 -7.41
C LEU A 190 15.51 -8.65 -6.58
N LEU A 191 16.79 -8.99 -6.69
CA LEU A 191 17.89 -8.34 -5.95
C LEU A 191 18.08 -6.86 -6.30
N ARG A 192 17.54 -6.43 -7.44
CA ARG A 192 17.56 -5.04 -7.90
C ARG A 192 16.43 -4.18 -7.34
N TYR A 193 15.39 -4.76 -6.76
CA TYR A 193 14.30 -3.98 -6.18
C TYR A 193 14.78 -3.15 -4.98
N ARG A 194 14.30 -1.91 -4.91
CA ARG A 194 14.39 -1.04 -3.73
C ARG A 194 13.05 -0.91 -3.02
N THR A 195 11.99 -1.22 -3.76
CA THR A 195 10.62 -1.27 -3.29
C THR A 195 10.09 -2.68 -3.52
N PHE A 196 9.74 -3.37 -2.44
CA PHE A 196 9.12 -4.69 -2.50
C PHE A 196 7.60 -4.55 -2.34
N ALA A 197 6.98 -3.95 -3.35
CA ALA A 197 5.54 -3.77 -3.43
C ALA A 197 5.00 -4.39 -4.71
N LEU A 198 3.97 -5.18 -4.59
CA LEU A 198 3.16 -5.69 -5.68
C LEU A 198 1.91 -4.82 -5.80
N ILE A 199 1.63 -4.30 -7.00
CA ILE A 199 0.56 -3.34 -7.27
C ILE A 199 -0.45 -3.94 -8.22
N LYS A 200 -1.73 -3.71 -7.93
CA LYS A 200 -2.85 -4.01 -8.82
C LYS A 200 -3.72 -2.76 -8.96
N PRO A 201 -3.69 -2.03 -10.08
CA PRO A 201 -4.66 -0.98 -10.37
C PRO A 201 -6.05 -1.57 -10.45
N VAL A 202 -7.03 -0.85 -9.91
CA VAL A 202 -8.43 -1.27 -9.91
C VAL A 202 -9.32 -0.09 -10.30
N GLY A 203 -10.39 -0.38 -11.04
CA GLY A 203 -11.36 0.66 -11.43
C GLY A 203 -12.33 1.03 -10.30
N PRO A 204 -13.07 2.14 -10.47
CA PRO A 204 -14.13 2.53 -9.53
C PRO A 204 -15.19 1.42 -9.34
N ASP A 205 -15.55 0.69 -10.39
CA ASP A 205 -16.53 -0.41 -10.30
C ASP A 205 -16.04 -1.57 -9.42
N TYR A 206 -14.73 -1.79 -9.38
CA TYR A 206 -14.13 -2.81 -8.51
C TYR A 206 -14.30 -2.46 -7.03
N VAL A 207 -14.09 -1.20 -6.65
CA VAL A 207 -14.17 -0.74 -5.25
C VAL A 207 -15.58 -0.34 -4.81
N CYS A 208 -16.51 -0.09 -5.75
CA CYS A 208 -17.89 0.31 -5.50
C CYS A 208 -18.91 -0.82 -5.68
N GLY A 209 -18.53 -1.94 -6.29
CA GLY A 209 -19.43 -3.08 -6.55
C GLY A 209 -19.91 -3.75 -5.25
N GLU A 210 -21.01 -4.50 -5.33
CA GLU A 210 -21.63 -5.18 -4.18
C GLU A 210 -20.68 -6.13 -3.46
N ASN A 211 -19.76 -6.79 -4.20
CA ASN A 211 -18.80 -7.75 -3.67
C ASN A 211 -17.38 -7.16 -3.51
N ALA A 212 -17.24 -5.81 -3.48
CA ALA A 212 -15.93 -5.15 -3.42
C ALA A 212 -15.07 -5.64 -2.26
N LEU A 213 -15.67 -5.78 -1.07
CA LEU A 213 -14.97 -6.23 0.13
C LEU A 213 -14.38 -7.64 -0.04
N ASP A 214 -15.18 -8.57 -0.58
CA ASP A 214 -14.75 -9.96 -0.79
C ASP A 214 -13.67 -10.07 -1.87
N LYS A 215 -13.81 -9.30 -2.96
CA LYS A 215 -12.81 -9.25 -4.04
C LYS A 215 -11.48 -8.70 -3.55
N ILE A 216 -11.48 -7.58 -2.83
CA ILE A 216 -10.28 -6.97 -2.29
C ILE A 216 -9.59 -7.91 -1.29
N ALA A 217 -10.36 -8.50 -0.36
CA ALA A 217 -9.82 -9.44 0.62
C ALA A 217 -9.28 -10.72 -0.05
N GLY A 218 -9.94 -11.21 -1.10
CA GLY A 218 -9.50 -12.36 -1.90
C GLY A 218 -8.19 -12.08 -2.64
N ASP A 219 -8.08 -10.93 -3.30
CA ASP A 219 -6.84 -10.51 -3.96
C ASP A 219 -5.69 -10.39 -2.96
N PHE A 220 -5.92 -9.79 -1.79
CA PHE A 220 -4.91 -9.72 -0.74
C PHE A 220 -4.51 -11.10 -0.20
N ARG A 221 -5.45 -12.04 -0.10
CA ARG A 221 -5.16 -13.40 0.33
C ARG A 221 -4.17 -14.10 -0.60
N ASN A 222 -4.24 -13.84 -1.90
CA ASN A 222 -3.28 -14.38 -2.88
C ASN A 222 -1.86 -13.82 -2.68
N CYS A 223 -1.72 -12.69 -1.97
CA CYS A 223 -0.42 -12.09 -1.64
C CYS A 223 0.12 -12.49 -0.26
N ARG A 224 -0.60 -13.33 0.52
CA ARG A 224 -0.25 -13.67 1.92
C ARG A 224 1.17 -14.22 2.04
N ASP A 225 1.53 -15.18 1.20
CA ASP A 225 2.84 -15.82 1.27
C ASP A 225 3.97 -14.84 0.95
N TYR A 226 3.74 -13.91 0.02
CA TYR A 226 4.69 -12.84 -0.27
C TYR A 226 4.89 -11.90 0.93
N ILE A 227 3.80 -11.45 1.57
CA ILE A 227 3.84 -10.63 2.78
C ILE A 227 4.57 -11.35 3.92
N LYS A 228 4.28 -12.64 4.12
CA LYS A 228 4.93 -13.45 5.16
C LYS A 228 6.44 -13.52 4.97
N LYS A 229 6.92 -13.75 3.74
CA LYS A 229 8.36 -13.78 3.43
C LYS A 229 9.02 -12.42 3.67
N LEU A 230 8.38 -11.32 3.28
CA LEU A 230 8.90 -9.99 3.56
C LEU A 230 8.99 -9.74 5.07
N ASN A 231 7.94 -10.09 5.83
CA ASN A 231 7.92 -9.86 7.27
C ASN A 231 8.95 -10.68 8.02
N MET A 232 9.21 -11.94 7.62
CA MET A 232 10.31 -12.73 8.18
C MET A 232 11.66 -12.02 8.02
N ALA A 233 11.97 -11.51 6.81
CA ALA A 233 13.21 -10.80 6.58
C ALA A 233 13.27 -9.44 7.30
N ILE A 234 12.13 -8.75 7.41
CA ILE A 234 12.02 -7.48 8.17
C ILE A 234 12.30 -7.74 9.66
N GLU A 235 11.65 -8.73 10.25
CA GLU A 235 11.82 -9.07 11.67
C GLU A 235 13.26 -9.46 11.98
N TYR A 236 13.87 -10.30 11.15
CA TYR A 236 15.28 -10.67 11.28
C TYR A 236 16.21 -9.45 11.29
N ALA A 237 15.96 -8.44 10.44
CA ALA A 237 16.75 -7.21 10.40
C ALA A 237 16.69 -6.38 11.70
N TYR A 238 15.69 -6.60 12.56
CA TYR A 238 15.54 -5.91 13.85
C TYR A 238 15.92 -6.79 15.06
N GLU A 239 16.07 -8.12 14.87
CA GLU A 239 16.54 -9.01 15.92
C GLU A 239 18.07 -9.00 16.07
N GLU A 240 18.81 -8.60 15.03
CA GLU A 240 20.27 -8.50 15.04
C GLU A 240 20.85 -7.28 15.76
N GLU A 241 20.01 -6.42 16.35
CA GLU A 241 20.42 -5.28 17.18
C GLU A 241 20.39 -5.64 18.67
#